data_0a0a88dbc44ba108ce7d37a390d0cfd6
#
_entry.id   0a0a88dbc44ba108ce7d37a390d0cfd6
#
_cell.length_a   1.000
_cell.length_b   1.000
_cell.length_c   1.000
_cell.angle_alpha   90.00
_cell.angle_beta   90.00
_cell.angle_gamma   90.00
#
_symmetry.space_group_name_H-M   'P 1'
#
loop_
_entity.id
_entity.type
_entity.pdbx_description
1 polymer ?
#
loop_
_entity_poly.entity_id
_entity_poly.type
_entity_poly.pdbx_seq_one_letter_code
_entity_poly.pdbx_strand_id
1 'polypeptide(L)'
;MLATQMAAPNSPQWFNTGLHWAYGINGPAQGHYYVDANTGKLTRSKDSYTHPQPHACFIQSVDDDLVNEGGIMDLWVREARLFKYGSGTGSNFSSIRGEDEPLSGGGRSSGLMSFLKIGDRAAGAIKSGGTTRRAAKMVTLDLDHPDIESY
;
A
#
# COMPACT_ATOMS: atom_id res chain seq x y z
N MET A 1 15.52 24.22 -0.47
CA MET A 1 15.49 22.89 -1.08
C MET A 1 14.62 22.88 -2.36
N LEU A 2 13.36 23.29 -2.32
CA LEU A 2 12.50 23.33 -3.53
C LEU A 2 13.03 24.27 -4.61
N ALA A 3 13.35 25.51 -4.26
CA ALA A 3 13.87 26.51 -5.21
C ALA A 3 15.22 26.15 -5.83
N THR A 4 15.99 25.32 -5.17
CA THR A 4 17.28 24.81 -5.65
C THR A 4 17.15 23.43 -6.33
N GLN A 5 15.93 22.92 -6.51
CA GLN A 5 15.61 21.63 -7.14
C GLN A 5 16.28 20.41 -6.47
N MET A 6 16.59 20.51 -5.19
CA MET A 6 17.20 19.40 -4.43
C MET A 6 16.18 18.37 -3.95
N ALA A 7 14.92 18.77 -3.77
CA ALA A 7 13.83 17.89 -3.33
C ALA A 7 12.48 18.46 -3.78
N ALA A 8 11.53 17.56 -3.96
CA ALA A 8 10.12 17.89 -4.18
C ALA A 8 9.24 17.04 -3.25
N PRO A 9 8.27 17.64 -2.53
CA PRO A 9 7.29 16.89 -1.76
C PRO A 9 6.37 16.09 -2.69
N ASN A 10 5.85 14.96 -2.21
CA ASN A 10 4.79 14.26 -2.91
C ASN A 10 3.42 14.97 -2.71
N SER A 11 2.39 14.52 -3.43
CA SER A 11 1.08 15.17 -3.42
C SER A 11 0.46 15.38 -2.03
N PRO A 12 0.44 14.38 -1.10
CA PRO A 12 -0.12 14.60 0.23
C PRO A 12 0.62 15.65 1.05
N GLN A 13 1.92 15.76 0.89
CA GLN A 13 2.70 16.82 1.55
C GLN A 13 2.32 18.21 1.03
N TRP A 14 2.09 18.35 -0.29
CA TRP A 14 1.63 19.60 -0.87
C TRP A 14 0.24 20.01 -0.41
N PHE A 15 -0.69 19.05 -0.28
CA PHE A 15 -2.09 19.36 -0.01
C PHE A 15 -2.43 19.48 1.47
N ASN A 16 -1.69 18.82 2.36
CA ASN A 16 -2.08 18.67 3.76
C ASN A 16 -1.14 19.34 4.75
N THR A 17 0.14 19.52 4.40
CA THR A 17 1.14 20.02 5.34
C THR A 17 0.97 21.52 5.56
N GLY A 18 0.93 21.92 6.84
CA GLY A 18 0.88 23.32 7.25
C GLY A 18 -0.51 23.94 7.25
N LEU A 19 -1.56 23.28 6.74
CA LEU A 19 -2.91 23.85 6.69
C LEU A 19 -3.50 24.11 8.09
N HIS A 20 -3.28 23.20 9.02
CA HIS A 20 -3.70 23.42 10.41
C HIS A 20 -2.97 24.61 11.03
N TRP A 21 -1.63 24.67 10.86
CA TRP A 21 -0.82 25.73 11.43
C TRP A 21 -1.15 27.10 10.84
N ALA A 22 -1.34 27.20 9.54
CA ALA A 22 -1.56 28.49 8.85
C ALA A 22 -3.01 28.98 8.94
N TYR A 23 -3.99 28.06 8.94
CA TYR A 23 -5.41 28.40 8.77
C TYR A 23 -6.32 27.78 9.83
N GLY A 24 -5.80 27.04 10.80
CA GLY A 24 -6.58 26.37 11.84
C GLY A 24 -7.48 25.23 11.32
N ILE A 25 -7.20 24.69 10.12
CA ILE A 25 -8.00 23.62 9.52
C ILE A 25 -7.82 22.35 10.33
N ASN A 26 -8.94 21.71 10.70
CA ASN A 26 -9.01 20.43 11.38
C ASN A 26 -9.87 19.43 10.59
N GLY A 27 -9.66 18.13 10.81
CA GLY A 27 -10.44 17.10 10.20
C GLY A 27 -10.40 15.78 10.98
N PRO A 28 -11.37 14.88 10.74
CA PRO A 28 -11.42 13.60 11.44
C PRO A 28 -10.17 12.78 11.18
N ALA A 29 -9.71 12.07 12.21
CA ALA A 29 -8.57 11.16 12.11
C ALA A 29 -8.84 10.03 11.11
N GLN A 30 -7.83 9.69 10.30
CA GLN A 30 -7.87 8.59 9.34
C GLN A 30 -7.32 7.27 9.90
N GLY A 31 -7.05 7.23 11.20
CA GLY A 31 -6.54 6.03 11.88
C GLY A 31 -5.05 5.78 11.72
N HIS A 32 -4.31 6.71 11.14
CA HIS A 32 -2.85 6.63 10.99
C HIS A 32 -2.11 7.00 12.27
N TYR A 33 -0.83 6.66 12.31
CA TYR A 33 0.08 6.89 13.43
C TYR A 33 1.24 7.79 13.00
N TYR A 34 1.80 8.49 13.97
CA TYR A 34 3.04 9.26 13.82
C TYR A 34 3.95 9.02 15.03
N VAL A 35 5.23 9.30 14.88
CA VAL A 35 6.18 9.29 16.00
C VAL A 35 6.18 10.69 16.61
N ASP A 36 5.79 10.78 17.87
CA ASP A 36 5.80 12.05 18.61
C ASP A 36 7.25 12.50 18.81
N ALA A 37 7.56 13.72 18.36
CA ALA A 37 8.92 14.26 18.36
C ALA A 37 9.50 14.47 19.76
N ASN A 38 8.66 14.68 20.78
CA ASN A 38 9.12 14.93 22.14
C ASN A 38 9.34 13.63 22.92
N THR A 39 8.50 12.63 22.67
CA THR A 39 8.51 11.38 23.45
C THR A 39 9.13 10.22 22.71
N GLY A 40 9.31 10.31 21.39
CA GLY A 40 9.76 9.22 20.52
C GLY A 40 8.77 8.06 20.41
N LYS A 41 7.54 8.20 20.92
CA LYS A 41 6.54 7.12 20.96
C LYS A 41 5.64 7.14 19.72
N LEU A 42 5.30 5.95 19.26
CA LEU A 42 4.29 5.76 18.23
C LEU A 42 2.92 6.18 18.79
N THR A 43 2.34 7.21 18.21
CA THR A 43 1.10 7.84 18.70
C THR A 43 0.06 7.84 17.58
N ARG A 44 -1.17 7.43 17.90
CA ARG A 44 -2.27 7.50 16.95
C ARG A 44 -2.71 8.94 16.75
N SER A 45 -2.80 9.38 15.49
CA SER A 45 -3.27 10.72 15.17
C SER A 45 -4.75 10.88 15.54
N LYS A 46 -5.08 12.03 16.11
CA LYS A 46 -6.46 12.41 16.45
C LYS A 46 -7.09 13.32 15.39
N ASP A 47 -6.29 13.85 14.49
CA ASP A 47 -6.69 14.82 13.48
C ASP A 47 -5.90 14.61 12.19
N SER A 48 -6.53 14.82 11.03
CA SER A 48 -5.90 14.60 9.72
C SER A 48 -4.93 15.71 9.30
N TYR A 49 -4.95 16.88 9.93
CA TYR A 49 -4.18 18.05 9.52
C TYR A 49 -3.10 18.47 10.52
N THR A 50 -3.26 18.13 11.82
CA THR A 50 -2.21 18.37 12.83
C THR A 50 -1.00 17.47 12.65
N HIS A 51 -1.23 16.21 12.28
CA HIS A 51 -0.21 15.23 11.93
C HIS A 51 -0.69 14.49 10.66
N PRO A 52 -0.58 15.14 9.49
CA PRO A 52 -1.09 14.57 8.25
C PRO A 52 -0.27 13.36 7.82
N GLN A 53 -0.91 12.43 7.11
CA GLN A 53 -0.22 11.34 6.42
C GLN A 53 0.54 11.91 5.22
N PRO A 54 1.89 11.89 5.22
CA PRO A 54 2.69 12.56 4.17
C PRO A 54 2.88 11.70 2.92
N HIS A 55 2.47 10.41 2.94
CA HIS A 55 2.72 9.47 1.86
C HIS A 55 1.44 9.09 1.13
N ALA A 56 1.52 9.01 -0.20
CA ALA A 56 0.42 8.60 -1.08
C ALA A 56 0.44 7.09 -1.38
N CYS A 57 1.64 6.49 -1.37
CA CYS A 57 1.84 5.11 -1.78
C CYS A 57 2.77 4.39 -0.80
N PHE A 58 2.53 3.09 -0.65
CA PHE A 58 3.26 2.23 0.26
C PHE A 58 3.77 1.00 -0.47
N ILE A 59 5.06 0.72 -0.31
CA ILE A 59 5.66 -0.52 -0.78
C ILE A 59 5.34 -1.61 0.24
N GLN A 60 4.82 -2.73 -0.25
CA GLN A 60 4.44 -3.90 0.55
C GLN A 60 5.27 -5.11 0.13
N SER A 61 5.74 -5.87 1.09
CA SER A 61 6.33 -7.19 0.86
C SER A 61 5.24 -8.26 0.78
N VAL A 62 5.56 -9.35 0.11
CA VAL A 62 4.72 -10.56 0.07
C VAL A 62 5.64 -11.78 0.09
N ASP A 63 5.30 -12.74 0.93
CA ASP A 63 5.98 -14.02 1.03
C ASP A 63 5.21 -15.09 0.24
N ASP A 64 5.91 -16.13 -0.21
CA ASP A 64 5.33 -17.27 -0.92
C ASP A 64 4.57 -18.20 0.04
N ASP A 65 3.55 -17.63 0.66
CA ASP A 65 2.61 -18.28 1.58
C ASP A 65 1.19 -17.81 1.26
N LEU A 66 0.21 -18.70 1.39
CA LEU A 66 -1.15 -18.35 1.03
C LEU A 66 -1.86 -17.51 2.10
N VAL A 67 -1.82 -17.92 3.36
CA VAL A 67 -2.73 -17.41 4.40
C VAL A 67 -2.04 -16.84 5.64
N ASN A 68 -0.77 -17.18 5.88
CA ASN A 68 -0.07 -16.73 7.06
C ASN A 68 0.29 -15.23 6.98
N GLU A 69 0.71 -14.66 8.11
CA GLU A 69 1.20 -13.28 8.15
C GLU A 69 2.33 -13.06 7.16
N GLY A 70 2.27 -11.98 6.38
CA GLY A 70 3.20 -11.69 5.29
C GLY A 70 2.84 -12.33 3.95
N GLY A 71 1.95 -13.31 3.92
CA GLY A 71 1.55 -14.05 2.72
C GLY A 71 0.55 -13.30 1.82
N ILE A 72 0.10 -13.99 0.79
CA ILE A 72 -0.70 -13.43 -0.31
C ILE A 72 -2.04 -12.88 0.19
N MET A 73 -2.79 -13.63 1.01
CA MET A 73 -4.09 -13.18 1.50
C MET A 73 -3.95 -12.06 2.54
N ASP A 74 -2.91 -12.09 3.35
CA ASP A 74 -2.57 -10.98 4.26
C ASP A 74 -2.22 -9.70 3.48
N LEU A 75 -1.49 -9.80 2.37
CA LEU A 75 -1.22 -8.67 1.49
C LEU A 75 -2.54 -8.03 1.03
N TRP A 76 -3.52 -8.81 0.58
CA TRP A 76 -4.81 -8.26 0.14
C TRP A 76 -5.56 -7.53 1.26
N VAL A 77 -5.47 -8.01 2.49
CA VAL A 77 -6.05 -7.34 3.65
C VAL A 77 -5.33 -6.02 3.95
N ARG A 78 -4.00 -6.00 3.90
CA ARG A 78 -3.20 -4.77 4.09
C ARG A 78 -3.50 -3.74 3.00
N GLU A 79 -3.53 -4.16 1.74
CA GLU A 79 -3.89 -3.30 0.60
C GLU A 79 -5.31 -2.73 0.72
N ALA A 80 -6.29 -3.55 1.11
CA ALA A 80 -7.66 -3.10 1.31
C ALA A 80 -7.76 -1.96 2.36
N ARG A 81 -6.97 -2.03 3.43
CA ARG A 81 -6.89 -0.95 4.42
C ARG A 81 -6.31 0.32 3.83
N LEU A 82 -5.23 0.22 3.04
CA LEU A 82 -4.59 1.37 2.40
C LEU A 82 -5.52 2.01 1.36
N PHE A 83 -6.17 1.22 0.54
CA PHE A 83 -7.15 1.70 -0.45
C PHE A 83 -8.34 2.39 0.20
N LYS A 84 -8.85 1.86 1.31
CA LYS A 84 -9.94 2.47 2.08
C LYS A 84 -9.62 3.91 2.49
N TYR A 85 -8.37 4.19 2.79
CA TYR A 85 -7.91 5.54 3.18
C TYR A 85 -7.32 6.36 2.02
N GLY A 86 -7.48 5.89 0.78
CA GLY A 86 -7.12 6.65 -0.41
C GLY A 86 -5.64 6.59 -0.79
N SER A 87 -4.88 5.66 -0.22
CA SER A 87 -3.47 5.44 -0.56
C SER A 87 -3.32 4.36 -1.63
N GLY A 88 -2.20 4.41 -2.38
CA GLY A 88 -1.80 3.38 -3.32
C GLY A 88 -0.82 2.39 -2.72
N THR A 89 -0.62 1.27 -3.41
CA THR A 89 0.33 0.23 -3.03
C THR A 89 1.25 -0.16 -4.19
N GLY A 90 2.41 -0.70 -3.87
CA GLY A 90 3.31 -1.33 -4.81
C GLY A 90 3.94 -2.57 -4.19
N SER A 91 3.98 -3.69 -4.92
CA SER A 91 4.56 -4.95 -4.44
C SER A 91 5.31 -5.65 -5.56
N ASN A 92 6.47 -6.22 -5.22
CA ASN A 92 7.19 -7.15 -6.08
C ASN A 92 6.73 -8.57 -5.75
N PHE A 93 6.27 -9.29 -6.76
CA PHE A 93 5.73 -10.65 -6.65
C PHE A 93 6.73 -11.74 -7.07
N SER A 94 7.97 -11.39 -7.34
CA SER A 94 8.98 -12.33 -7.84
C SER A 94 9.33 -13.46 -6.86
N SER A 95 8.99 -13.29 -5.57
CA SER A 95 9.13 -14.35 -4.55
C SER A 95 8.04 -15.42 -4.61
N ILE A 96 6.92 -15.15 -5.28
CA ILE A 96 5.81 -16.10 -5.38
C ILE A 96 6.14 -17.13 -6.46
N ARG A 97 5.94 -18.40 -6.16
CA ARG A 97 6.18 -19.50 -7.11
C ARG A 97 5.28 -19.41 -8.33
N GLY A 98 5.81 -19.87 -9.47
CA GLY A 98 5.11 -19.93 -10.73
C GLY A 98 4.08 -21.04 -10.82
N GLU A 99 3.39 -21.11 -11.97
CA GLU A 99 2.44 -22.15 -12.29
C GLU A 99 3.15 -23.51 -12.35
N ASP A 100 2.47 -24.55 -11.93
CA ASP A 100 2.95 -25.94 -11.88
C ASP A 100 4.16 -26.23 -10.98
N GLU A 101 4.69 -25.26 -10.25
CA GLU A 101 5.71 -25.51 -9.23
C GLU A 101 5.13 -26.34 -8.06
N PRO A 102 5.94 -27.24 -7.46
CA PRO A 102 5.44 -28.13 -6.42
C PRO A 102 5.10 -27.37 -5.12
N LEU A 103 4.01 -27.79 -4.48
CA LEU A 103 3.62 -27.31 -3.15
C LEU A 103 4.19 -28.22 -2.05
N SER A 104 4.56 -27.66 -0.90
CA SER A 104 5.09 -28.40 0.24
C SER A 104 4.14 -29.46 0.80
N GLY A 105 2.82 -29.23 0.69
CA GLY A 105 1.77 -30.15 1.10
C GLY A 105 1.34 -31.17 0.02
N GLY A 106 2.04 -31.18 -1.12
CA GLY A 106 1.65 -31.97 -2.32
C GLY A 106 0.71 -31.18 -3.25
N GLY A 107 0.75 -31.53 -4.52
CA GLY A 107 0.05 -30.79 -5.57
C GLY A 107 0.94 -29.74 -6.26
N ARG A 108 0.32 -28.89 -7.07
CA ARG A 108 1.01 -27.88 -7.88
C ARG A 108 0.39 -26.50 -7.69
N SER A 109 1.21 -25.48 -7.85
CA SER A 109 0.80 -24.08 -7.80
C SER A 109 -0.13 -23.72 -8.96
N SER A 110 -1.12 -22.90 -8.70
CA SER A 110 -1.99 -22.29 -9.73
C SER A 110 -1.37 -21.08 -10.42
N GLY A 111 -0.13 -20.78 -10.08
CA GLY A 111 0.65 -19.68 -10.65
C GLY A 111 0.32 -18.30 -10.11
N LEU A 112 1.25 -17.38 -10.31
CA LEU A 112 1.14 -15.98 -9.87
C LEU A 112 -0.10 -15.31 -10.45
N MET A 113 -0.39 -15.51 -11.74
CA MET A 113 -1.49 -14.84 -12.43
C MET A 113 -2.86 -15.09 -11.81
N SER A 114 -3.07 -16.27 -11.20
CA SER A 114 -4.31 -16.60 -10.49
C SER A 114 -4.50 -15.73 -9.25
N PHE A 115 -3.45 -15.47 -8.50
CA PHE A 115 -3.49 -14.60 -7.31
C PHE A 115 -3.56 -13.12 -7.66
N LEU A 116 -2.88 -12.68 -8.70
CA LEU A 116 -2.96 -11.28 -9.17
C LEU A 116 -4.39 -10.91 -9.58
N LYS A 117 -5.14 -11.82 -10.22
CA LYS A 117 -6.55 -11.61 -10.56
C LYS A 117 -7.43 -11.39 -9.32
N ILE A 118 -7.16 -12.07 -8.20
CA ILE A 118 -7.87 -11.84 -6.94
C ILE A 118 -7.60 -10.41 -6.44
N GLY A 119 -6.34 -10.02 -6.38
CA GLY A 119 -5.94 -8.69 -5.92
C GLY A 119 -6.47 -7.57 -6.81
N ASP A 120 -6.49 -7.75 -8.13
CA ASP A 120 -7.07 -6.80 -9.08
C ASP A 120 -8.57 -6.60 -8.85
N ARG A 121 -9.32 -7.69 -8.71
CA ARG A 121 -10.75 -7.64 -8.42
C ARG A 121 -11.06 -7.00 -7.07
N ALA A 122 -10.27 -7.31 -6.04
CA ALA A 122 -10.40 -6.69 -4.73
C ALA A 122 -10.14 -5.18 -4.81
N ALA A 123 -9.06 -4.75 -5.47
CA ALA A 123 -8.76 -3.34 -5.68
C ALA A 123 -9.87 -2.61 -6.45
N GLY A 124 -10.40 -3.23 -7.50
CA GLY A 124 -11.50 -2.68 -8.30
C GLY A 124 -12.82 -2.50 -7.51
N ALA A 125 -13.06 -3.35 -6.51
CA ALA A 125 -14.25 -3.29 -5.67
C ALA A 125 -14.16 -2.25 -4.54
N ILE A 126 -12.94 -1.90 -4.10
CA ILE A 126 -12.74 -1.00 -2.96
C ILE A 126 -12.75 0.45 -3.44
N LYS A 127 -13.69 1.21 -2.89
CA LYS A 127 -13.74 2.68 -3.04
C LYS A 127 -13.27 3.31 -1.73
N SER A 128 -12.43 4.33 -1.83
CA SER A 128 -12.03 5.10 -0.64
C SER A 128 -13.26 5.78 -0.03
N GLY A 129 -13.47 5.57 1.26
CA GLY A 129 -14.64 6.12 1.98
C GLY A 129 -14.67 7.65 1.90
N GLY A 130 -15.68 8.19 1.23
CA GLY A 130 -15.89 9.64 1.13
C GLY A 130 -15.04 10.38 0.11
N THR A 131 -14.16 9.73 -0.62
CA THR A 131 -13.40 10.34 -1.71
C THR A 131 -13.63 9.61 -3.03
N THR A 132 -13.48 10.34 -4.15
CA THR A 132 -13.62 9.79 -5.51
C THR A 132 -12.38 9.02 -5.97
N ARG A 133 -11.36 8.86 -5.12
CA ARG A 133 -10.12 8.16 -5.47
C ARG A 133 -10.36 6.66 -5.57
N ARG A 134 -9.99 6.10 -6.70
CA ARG A 134 -9.91 4.65 -6.90
C ARG A 134 -8.64 4.10 -6.26
N ALA A 135 -8.68 2.81 -5.92
CA ALA A 135 -7.48 2.06 -5.55
C ALA A 135 -6.42 2.18 -6.66
N ALA A 136 -5.17 2.41 -6.27
CA ALA A 136 -4.04 2.43 -7.18
C ALA A 136 -3.05 1.35 -6.73
N LYS A 137 -2.80 0.39 -7.60
CA LYS A 137 -1.94 -0.76 -7.33
C LYS A 137 -0.88 -0.88 -8.42
N MET A 138 0.37 -1.00 -8.01
CA MET A 138 1.49 -1.35 -8.88
C MET A 138 1.98 -2.74 -8.52
N VAL A 139 2.25 -3.54 -9.52
CA VAL A 139 2.83 -4.88 -9.42
C VAL A 139 4.10 -4.91 -10.22
N THR A 140 5.13 -5.55 -9.72
CA THR A 140 6.36 -5.81 -10.46
C THR A 140 6.68 -7.29 -10.42
N LEU A 141 7.34 -7.77 -11.48
CA LEU A 141 7.81 -9.13 -11.62
C LEU A 141 9.18 -9.10 -12.28
N ASP A 142 10.14 -9.84 -11.74
CA ASP A 142 11.48 -9.92 -12.29
C ASP A 142 11.45 -10.77 -13.58
N LEU A 143 12.34 -10.45 -14.52
CA LEU A 143 12.33 -11.04 -15.87
C LEU A 143 12.67 -12.54 -15.89
N ASP A 144 13.27 -13.06 -14.85
CA ASP A 144 13.61 -14.48 -14.68
C ASP A 144 12.51 -15.30 -13.98
N HIS A 145 11.38 -14.67 -13.64
CA HIS A 145 10.27 -15.38 -13.02
C HIS A 145 9.61 -16.38 -13.99
N PRO A 146 9.25 -17.62 -13.56
CA PRO A 146 8.66 -18.64 -14.44
C PRO A 146 7.40 -18.17 -15.20
N ASP A 147 6.57 -17.35 -14.59
CA ASP A 147 5.31 -16.85 -15.18
C ASP A 147 5.48 -15.56 -15.98
N ILE A 148 6.70 -15.11 -16.27
CA ILE A 148 6.93 -13.78 -16.89
C ILE A 148 6.25 -13.64 -18.27
N GLU A 149 6.18 -14.70 -19.06
CA GLU A 149 5.52 -14.68 -20.38
C GLU A 149 4.00 -14.55 -20.27
N SER A 150 3.43 -14.96 -19.14
CA SER A 150 1.99 -14.87 -18.87
C SER A 150 1.58 -13.55 -18.22
N TYR A 151 2.56 -12.83 -17.65
CA TYR A 151 2.40 -11.56 -16.96
C TYR A 151 2.29 -10.40 -17.95
#